data_df7ee8ae9a809235aa71392dcb1c35ab
#
_entry.id   df7ee8ae9a809235aa71392dcb1c35ab
#
_cell.length_a   1.000
_cell.length_b   1.000
_cell.length_c   1.000
_cell.angle_alpha   90.00
_cell.angle_beta   90.00
_cell.angle_gamma   90.00
#
_symmetry.space_group_name_H-M   'P 1'
#
loop_
_entity.id
_entity.type
_entity.pdbx_description
1 polymer ?
#
loop_
_entity_poly.entity_id
_entity_poly.type
_entity_poly.pdbx_seq_one_letter_code
_entity_poly.pdbx_strand_id
1 'polypeptide(L)'
;ETGHDNRWNDDGVAFLYLSYDNEEMKYQNLSRAQKTCFEEIRAKDGEQLSVCKFKALHKKVKILDLSYDGIDYDEQLVELGESENDYKEKIMRVIQEKPKLQNRMKSYAKNGNKVAFKNELDRIQKKLGLDKEISKKVQLQLSKILIGNICDSIFYAVDKEEDPALEAYIPFRAFSRYLIAHGFGGVAYRSTRMALTGLQGKCLTLFNVEDATYVEGEMEVYEYYKDGCKFIKKY
;
A
#
# COMPACT_ATOMS: atom_id res chain seq x y z
N GLU A 1 16.60 -9.22 23.36
CA GLU A 1 17.06 -7.84 23.24
C GLU A 1 15.83 -6.95 23.10
N THR A 2 15.72 -5.95 23.96
CA THR A 2 14.69 -4.91 23.83
C THR A 2 14.96 -4.13 22.55
N GLY A 3 13.95 -3.99 21.70
CA GLY A 3 14.08 -3.29 20.43
C GLY A 3 14.53 -1.84 20.63
N HIS A 4 15.48 -1.41 19.83
CA HIS A 4 15.83 0.00 19.74
C HIS A 4 14.78 0.74 18.92
N ASP A 5 14.70 2.04 19.09
CA ASP A 5 13.88 2.93 18.28
C ASP A 5 14.13 2.71 16.78
N ASN A 6 13.10 2.23 16.09
CA ASN A 6 13.10 2.04 14.64
C ASN A 6 11.91 2.79 14.03
N ARG A 7 11.76 2.66 12.71
CA ARG A 7 10.71 3.36 11.96
C ARG A 7 9.31 3.10 12.53
N TRP A 8 9.01 1.86 12.92
CA TRP A 8 7.66 1.44 13.31
C TRP A 8 7.46 1.21 14.80
N ASN A 9 8.51 1.00 15.59
CA ASN A 9 8.42 0.68 17.01
C ASN A 9 9.08 1.73 17.88
N ASP A 10 8.49 1.92 19.05
CA ASP A 10 9.08 2.71 20.13
C ASP A 10 10.19 1.90 20.85
N ASP A 11 11.03 2.59 21.61
CA ASP A 11 12.05 1.96 22.45
C ASP A 11 11.42 0.97 23.44
N GLY A 12 12.06 -0.16 23.61
CA GLY A 12 11.56 -1.24 24.46
C GLY A 12 10.45 -2.10 23.85
N VAL A 13 9.95 -1.79 22.65
CA VAL A 13 8.95 -2.58 21.93
C VAL A 13 9.62 -3.36 20.80
N ALA A 14 9.51 -4.68 20.80
CA ALA A 14 10.09 -5.53 19.76
C ALA A 14 9.07 -5.83 18.65
N PHE A 15 9.38 -5.39 17.42
CA PHE A 15 8.71 -5.82 16.21
C PHE A 15 9.62 -6.72 15.39
N LEU A 16 9.04 -7.59 14.56
CA LEU A 16 9.81 -8.45 13.67
C LEU A 16 9.84 -7.83 12.27
N TYR A 17 11.04 -7.42 11.85
CA TYR A 17 11.30 -6.85 10.53
C TYR A 17 11.76 -7.94 9.58
N LEU A 18 11.03 -8.11 8.49
CA LEU A 18 11.25 -9.13 7.48
C LEU A 18 11.31 -8.49 6.10
N SER A 19 11.92 -9.18 5.16
CA SER A 19 11.68 -8.96 3.73
C SER A 19 10.93 -10.15 3.15
N TYR A 20 10.16 -9.90 2.10
CA TYR A 20 9.43 -10.96 1.41
C TYR A 20 9.45 -10.75 -0.10
N ASP A 21 9.24 -11.83 -0.82
CA ASP A 21 9.14 -11.82 -2.27
C ASP A 21 8.00 -12.74 -2.70
N ASN A 22 7.22 -12.27 -3.67
CA ASN A 22 6.17 -13.06 -4.30
C ASN A 22 6.64 -13.66 -5.64
N GLU A 23 7.87 -13.33 -6.07
CA GLU A 23 8.44 -13.72 -7.35
C GLU A 23 9.80 -14.38 -7.14
N GLU A 24 10.12 -15.40 -7.92
CA GLU A 24 11.43 -16.07 -7.92
C GLU A 24 12.53 -15.25 -8.65
N MET A 25 12.54 -13.94 -8.49
CA MET A 25 13.61 -13.11 -9.06
C MET A 25 14.88 -13.24 -8.23
N LYS A 26 15.98 -13.46 -8.92
CA LYS A 26 17.32 -13.55 -8.32
C LYS A 26 18.18 -12.37 -8.75
N TYR A 27 18.86 -11.77 -7.79
CA TYR A 27 19.90 -10.78 -8.01
C TYR A 27 21.23 -11.38 -7.57
N GLN A 28 22.15 -11.63 -8.51
CA GLN A 28 23.48 -12.14 -8.20
C GLN A 28 23.49 -13.36 -7.24
N ASN A 29 22.70 -14.37 -7.53
CA ASN A 29 22.49 -15.59 -6.72
C ASN A 29 21.70 -15.41 -5.41
N LEU A 30 21.25 -14.20 -5.08
CA LEU A 30 20.34 -13.94 -3.97
C LEU A 30 18.90 -13.83 -4.46
N SER A 31 17.95 -14.26 -3.64
CA SER A 31 16.56 -13.86 -3.84
C SER A 31 16.41 -12.35 -3.60
N ARG A 32 15.37 -11.75 -4.16
CA ARG A 32 15.05 -10.34 -3.92
C ARG A 32 14.91 -10.06 -2.43
N ALA A 33 14.24 -10.97 -1.69
CA ALA A 33 14.06 -10.84 -0.25
C ALA A 33 15.40 -10.83 0.50
N GLN A 34 16.34 -11.73 0.16
CA GLN A 34 17.67 -11.74 0.76
C GLN A 34 18.44 -10.44 0.47
N LYS A 35 18.42 -9.99 -0.78
CA LYS A 35 19.06 -8.71 -1.15
C LYS A 35 18.43 -7.55 -0.38
N THR A 36 17.11 -7.52 -0.26
CA THR A 36 16.39 -6.50 0.53
C THR A 36 16.84 -6.50 2.00
N CYS A 37 16.97 -7.68 2.63
CA CYS A 37 17.47 -7.77 4.00
C CYS A 37 18.86 -7.14 4.15
N PHE A 38 19.77 -7.43 3.24
CA PHE A 38 21.14 -6.90 3.31
C PHE A 38 21.20 -5.38 3.12
N GLU A 39 20.38 -4.83 2.23
CA GLU A 39 20.30 -3.38 2.05
C GLU A 39 19.66 -2.69 3.26
N GLU A 40 18.61 -3.26 3.85
CA GLU A 40 17.93 -2.68 5.02
C GLU A 40 18.84 -2.62 6.26
N ILE A 41 19.67 -3.64 6.50
CA ILE A 41 20.63 -3.64 7.61
C ILE A 41 21.91 -2.87 7.30
N ARG A 42 22.07 -2.33 6.06
CA ARG A 42 23.25 -1.61 5.60
C ARG A 42 24.53 -2.47 5.72
N ALA A 43 24.44 -3.69 5.23
CA ALA A 43 25.56 -4.63 5.23
C ALA A 43 26.82 -4.01 4.63
N LYS A 44 27.97 -4.27 5.26
CA LYS A 44 29.27 -3.76 4.85
C LYS A 44 30.07 -4.84 4.15
N ASP A 45 30.97 -4.43 3.24
CA ASP A 45 31.88 -5.33 2.55
C ASP A 45 32.68 -6.20 3.53
N GLY A 46 32.68 -7.51 3.30
CA GLY A 46 33.35 -8.50 4.14
C GLY A 46 32.56 -8.90 5.40
N GLU A 47 31.37 -8.35 5.60
CA GLU A 47 30.54 -8.70 6.77
C GLU A 47 29.87 -10.05 6.57
N GLN A 48 29.92 -10.90 7.61
CA GLN A 48 29.23 -12.19 7.63
C GLN A 48 27.83 -12.04 8.23
N LEU A 49 26.83 -12.44 7.45
CA LEU A 49 25.41 -12.26 7.80
C LEU A 49 24.68 -13.60 7.76
N SER A 50 23.85 -13.83 8.75
CA SER A 50 22.95 -14.97 8.80
C SER A 50 21.56 -14.57 8.31
N VAL A 51 21.03 -15.31 7.34
CA VAL A 51 19.68 -15.14 6.80
C VAL A 51 18.83 -16.34 7.20
N CYS A 52 17.69 -16.08 7.84
CA CYS A 52 16.75 -17.11 8.24
C CYS A 52 15.43 -16.93 7.51
N LYS A 53 14.79 -18.04 7.13
CA LYS A 53 13.42 -18.01 6.63
C LYS A 53 12.43 -18.06 7.80
N PHE A 54 11.37 -17.30 7.66
CA PHE A 54 10.26 -17.28 8.61
C PHE A 54 8.98 -17.76 7.93
N LYS A 55 8.10 -18.39 8.70
CA LYS A 55 6.74 -18.73 8.28
C LYS A 55 5.74 -18.14 9.26
N ALA A 56 4.63 -17.65 8.74
CA ALA A 56 3.52 -17.20 9.58
C ALA A 56 2.93 -18.37 10.38
N LEU A 57 2.70 -18.16 11.67
CA LEU A 57 2.06 -19.14 12.56
C LEU A 57 0.54 -19.08 12.43
N HIS A 58 -0.02 -17.91 12.19
CA HIS A 58 -1.45 -17.70 12.15
C HIS A 58 -1.92 -17.29 10.75
N LYS A 59 -2.91 -18.01 10.20
CA LYS A 59 -3.48 -17.74 8.86
C LYS A 59 -4.32 -16.47 8.77
N LYS A 60 -4.51 -15.73 9.87
CA LYS A 60 -5.44 -14.60 9.96
C LYS A 60 -4.81 -13.31 10.47
N VAL A 61 -3.49 -13.17 10.37
CA VAL A 61 -2.85 -11.89 10.68
C VAL A 61 -3.25 -10.88 9.61
N LYS A 62 -3.90 -9.81 10.04
CA LYS A 62 -4.34 -8.73 9.14
C LYS A 62 -3.18 -7.79 8.87
N ILE A 63 -2.66 -7.77 7.66
CA ILE A 63 -1.56 -6.91 7.24
C ILE A 63 -2.11 -5.74 6.42
N LEU A 64 -1.69 -4.52 6.74
CA LEU A 64 -1.89 -3.38 5.86
C LEU A 64 -0.80 -3.39 4.78
N ASP A 65 -1.20 -3.55 3.54
CA ASP A 65 -0.25 -3.54 2.41
C ASP A 65 -0.10 -2.13 1.84
N LEU A 66 1.05 -1.53 2.08
CA LEU A 66 1.51 -0.26 1.53
C LEU A 66 2.63 -0.47 0.49
N SER A 67 2.86 -1.71 0.05
CA SER A 67 3.90 -2.03 -0.95
C SER A 67 3.47 -1.72 -2.38
N TYR A 68 2.39 -0.99 -2.56
CA TYR A 68 1.84 -0.67 -3.88
C TYR A 68 2.85 0.14 -4.71
N ASP A 69 3.10 -0.31 -5.92
CA ASP A 69 4.01 0.35 -6.87
C ASP A 69 3.30 1.51 -7.56
N GLY A 70 3.24 2.64 -6.87
CA GLY A 70 2.70 3.88 -7.43
C GLY A 70 1.21 3.82 -7.79
N ILE A 71 0.47 4.82 -7.42
CA ILE A 71 -0.84 5.06 -8.01
C ILE A 71 -0.60 5.92 -9.23
N ASP A 72 -0.96 5.40 -10.40
CA ASP A 72 -1.10 6.25 -11.57
C ASP A 72 -2.32 7.14 -11.36
N TYR A 73 -2.06 8.38 -10.91
CA TYR A 73 -3.11 9.36 -10.64
C TYR A 73 -3.89 9.71 -11.90
N ASP A 74 -3.24 9.70 -13.05
CA ASP A 74 -3.88 10.00 -14.33
C ASP A 74 -4.85 8.87 -14.71
N GLU A 75 -4.47 7.61 -14.53
CA GLU A 75 -5.35 6.45 -14.71
C GLU A 75 -6.56 6.51 -13.77
N GLN A 76 -6.35 6.85 -12.48
CA GLN A 76 -7.46 6.96 -11.53
C GLN A 76 -8.42 8.10 -11.88
N LEU A 77 -7.93 9.22 -12.41
CA LEU A 77 -8.76 10.32 -12.89
C LEU A 77 -9.53 9.94 -14.15
N VAL A 78 -8.91 9.20 -15.06
CA VAL A 78 -9.56 8.66 -16.26
C VAL A 78 -10.68 7.69 -15.88
N GLU A 79 -10.44 6.74 -14.97
CA GLU A 79 -11.47 5.81 -14.46
C GLU A 79 -12.67 6.55 -13.82
N LEU A 80 -12.42 7.66 -13.10
CA LEU A 80 -13.50 8.51 -12.57
C LEU A 80 -14.29 9.16 -13.70
N GLY A 81 -13.61 9.70 -14.71
CA GLY A 81 -14.23 10.33 -15.88
C GLY A 81 -15.07 9.35 -16.71
N GLU A 82 -14.56 8.15 -16.96
CA GLU A 82 -15.31 7.08 -17.64
C GLU A 82 -16.56 6.67 -16.87
N SER A 83 -16.43 6.55 -15.54
CA SER A 83 -17.58 6.27 -14.67
C SER A 83 -18.65 7.35 -14.77
N GLU A 84 -18.28 8.62 -14.85
CA GLU A 84 -19.22 9.73 -15.02
C GLU A 84 -19.98 9.62 -16.36
N ASN A 85 -19.29 9.27 -17.44
CA ASN A 85 -19.89 9.08 -18.75
C ASN A 85 -20.87 7.90 -18.75
N ASP A 86 -20.52 6.76 -18.18
CA ASP A 86 -21.40 5.61 -18.01
C ASP A 86 -22.70 5.96 -17.29
N TYR A 87 -22.62 6.82 -16.25
CA TYR A 87 -23.81 7.28 -15.52
C TYR A 87 -24.67 8.20 -16.38
N LYS A 88 -24.04 9.12 -17.10
CA LYS A 88 -24.77 9.99 -18.04
C LYS A 88 -25.52 9.16 -19.09
N GLU A 89 -24.89 8.13 -19.64
CA GLU A 89 -25.52 7.23 -20.60
C GLU A 89 -26.68 6.44 -19.99
N LYS A 90 -26.53 5.90 -18.77
CA LYS A 90 -27.62 5.19 -18.07
C LYS A 90 -28.84 6.10 -17.87
N ILE A 91 -28.61 7.34 -17.43
CA ILE A 91 -29.68 8.33 -17.24
C ILE A 91 -30.33 8.68 -18.59
N MET A 92 -29.54 8.89 -19.63
CA MET A 92 -30.05 9.22 -20.95
C MET A 92 -30.91 8.11 -21.55
N ARG A 93 -30.52 6.84 -21.41
CA ARG A 93 -31.35 5.68 -21.82
C ARG A 93 -32.71 5.72 -21.14
N VAL A 94 -32.76 5.90 -19.82
CA VAL A 94 -34.06 5.97 -19.08
C VAL A 94 -34.93 7.11 -19.56
N ILE A 95 -34.33 8.25 -19.90
CA ILE A 95 -35.08 9.40 -20.44
C ILE A 95 -35.60 9.07 -21.84
N GLN A 96 -34.80 8.44 -22.69
CA GLN A 96 -35.17 8.08 -24.06
C GLN A 96 -36.25 7.01 -24.13
N GLU A 97 -36.21 6.01 -23.24
CA GLU A 97 -37.18 4.92 -23.16
C GLU A 97 -38.58 5.36 -22.68
N LYS A 98 -38.70 6.57 -22.12
CA LYS A 98 -39.94 7.11 -21.54
C LYS A 98 -40.37 8.42 -22.20
N PRO A 99 -41.19 8.39 -23.29
CA PRO A 99 -41.57 9.59 -24.04
C PRO A 99 -42.17 10.72 -23.18
N LYS A 100 -42.96 10.38 -22.16
CA LYS A 100 -43.55 11.36 -21.25
C LYS A 100 -42.49 12.07 -20.39
N LEU A 101 -41.45 11.34 -19.97
CA LEU A 101 -40.32 11.87 -19.22
C LEU A 101 -39.45 12.76 -20.12
N GLN A 102 -39.13 12.28 -21.32
CA GLN A 102 -38.37 13.04 -22.32
C GLN A 102 -39.02 14.37 -22.64
N ASN A 103 -40.35 14.41 -22.85
CA ASN A 103 -41.11 15.62 -23.13
C ASN A 103 -41.07 16.59 -21.96
N ARG A 104 -41.21 16.10 -20.71
CA ARG A 104 -41.05 16.92 -19.50
C ARG A 104 -39.66 17.55 -19.41
N MET A 105 -38.61 16.75 -19.59
CA MET A 105 -37.22 17.21 -19.52
C MET A 105 -36.92 18.26 -20.60
N LYS A 106 -37.39 18.06 -21.82
CA LYS A 106 -37.31 19.04 -22.92
C LYS A 106 -38.05 20.34 -22.58
N SER A 107 -39.24 20.24 -21.97
CA SER A 107 -40.02 21.41 -21.52
C SER A 107 -39.27 22.20 -20.44
N TYR A 108 -38.73 21.52 -19.44
CA TYR A 108 -37.93 22.20 -18.39
C TYR A 108 -36.70 22.92 -18.96
N ALA A 109 -35.97 22.25 -19.88
CA ALA A 109 -34.81 22.85 -20.54
C ALA A 109 -35.22 24.08 -21.38
N LYS A 110 -36.28 23.97 -22.19
CA LYS A 110 -36.78 25.06 -23.03
C LYS A 110 -37.23 26.27 -22.22
N ASN A 111 -37.88 26.05 -21.09
CA ASN A 111 -38.41 27.11 -20.22
C ASN A 111 -37.39 27.63 -19.18
N GLY A 112 -36.13 27.18 -19.24
CA GLY A 112 -35.08 27.59 -18.31
C GLY A 112 -35.32 27.17 -16.86
N ASN A 113 -36.23 26.22 -16.60
CA ASN A 113 -36.56 25.76 -15.25
C ASN A 113 -35.52 24.76 -14.74
N LYS A 114 -34.34 25.29 -14.37
CA LYS A 114 -33.21 24.50 -13.89
C LYS A 114 -33.53 23.69 -12.64
N VAL A 115 -34.38 24.22 -11.75
CA VAL A 115 -34.74 23.55 -10.49
C VAL A 115 -35.57 22.31 -10.77
N ALA A 116 -36.61 22.40 -11.61
CA ALA A 116 -37.43 21.25 -11.97
C ALA A 116 -36.65 20.20 -12.75
N PHE A 117 -35.74 20.65 -13.62
CA PHE A 117 -34.84 19.78 -14.37
C PHE A 117 -33.93 18.97 -13.42
N LYS A 118 -33.28 19.66 -12.48
CA LYS A 118 -32.41 19.02 -11.48
C LYS A 118 -33.18 18.02 -10.61
N ASN A 119 -34.34 18.41 -10.07
CA ASN A 119 -35.15 17.56 -9.22
C ASN A 119 -35.59 16.26 -9.96
N GLU A 120 -35.88 16.34 -11.25
CA GLU A 120 -36.24 15.16 -12.04
C GLU A 120 -35.01 14.27 -12.30
N LEU A 121 -33.81 14.85 -12.52
CA LEU A 121 -32.56 14.09 -12.60
C LEU A 121 -32.26 13.38 -11.29
N ASP A 122 -32.32 14.06 -10.16
CA ASP A 122 -32.09 13.48 -8.82
C ASP A 122 -33.07 12.32 -8.56
N ARG A 123 -34.33 12.47 -8.99
CA ARG A 123 -35.32 11.40 -8.89
C ARG A 123 -34.96 10.17 -9.74
N ILE A 124 -34.47 10.37 -10.95
CA ILE A 124 -34.02 9.29 -11.83
C ILE A 124 -32.81 8.59 -11.22
N GLN A 125 -31.81 9.35 -10.76
CA GLN A 125 -30.60 8.83 -10.12
C GLN A 125 -30.93 7.98 -8.91
N LYS A 126 -31.79 8.51 -8.02
CA LYS A 126 -32.27 7.78 -6.82
C LYS A 126 -33.02 6.50 -7.17
N LYS A 127 -33.88 6.54 -8.21
CA LYS A 127 -34.62 5.36 -8.68
C LYS A 127 -33.72 4.28 -9.26
N LEU A 128 -32.64 4.66 -9.91
CA LEU A 128 -31.64 3.75 -10.46
C LEU A 128 -30.61 3.28 -9.40
N GLY A 129 -30.63 3.84 -8.18
CA GLY A 129 -29.66 3.54 -7.14
C GLY A 129 -28.24 4.06 -7.45
N LEU A 130 -28.10 4.93 -8.45
CA LEU A 130 -26.82 5.47 -8.90
C LEU A 130 -26.09 6.25 -7.83
N ASP A 131 -26.81 6.95 -6.95
CA ASP A 131 -26.19 7.73 -5.86
C ASP A 131 -25.29 6.87 -4.97
N LYS A 132 -25.75 5.64 -4.64
CA LYS A 132 -24.98 4.71 -3.82
C LYS A 132 -23.80 4.12 -4.60
N GLU A 133 -24.00 3.81 -5.86
CA GLU A 133 -22.97 3.23 -6.74
C GLU A 133 -21.87 4.26 -6.99
N ILE A 134 -22.23 5.50 -7.35
CA ILE A 134 -21.29 6.62 -7.54
C ILE A 134 -20.51 6.88 -6.26
N SER A 135 -21.21 7.04 -5.14
CA SER A 135 -20.58 7.33 -3.85
C SER A 135 -19.56 6.25 -3.48
N LYS A 136 -19.90 4.97 -3.69
CA LYS A 136 -18.98 3.86 -3.42
C LYS A 136 -17.75 3.88 -4.33
N LYS A 137 -17.92 4.15 -5.62
CA LYS A 137 -16.78 4.25 -6.57
C LYS A 137 -15.90 5.44 -6.23
N VAL A 138 -16.47 6.62 -6.01
CA VAL A 138 -15.70 7.83 -5.63
C VAL A 138 -14.95 7.60 -4.32
N GLN A 139 -15.59 7.01 -3.30
CA GLN A 139 -14.92 6.68 -2.04
C GLN A 139 -13.75 5.70 -2.26
N LEU A 140 -13.92 4.70 -3.12
CA LEU A 140 -12.86 3.75 -3.43
C LEU A 140 -11.67 4.45 -4.09
N GLN A 141 -11.91 5.30 -5.08
CA GLN A 141 -10.86 6.03 -5.78
C GLN A 141 -10.14 7.03 -4.88
N LEU A 142 -10.87 7.78 -4.07
CA LEU A 142 -10.28 8.68 -3.07
C LEU A 142 -9.44 7.91 -2.04
N SER A 143 -9.88 6.71 -1.64
CA SER A 143 -9.12 5.85 -0.73
C SER A 143 -7.83 5.37 -1.39
N LYS A 144 -7.85 4.98 -2.67
CA LYS A 144 -6.64 4.60 -3.43
C LYS A 144 -5.64 5.77 -3.48
N ILE A 145 -6.12 6.96 -3.86
CA ILE A 145 -5.30 8.19 -3.93
C ILE A 145 -4.69 8.51 -2.56
N LEU A 146 -5.48 8.43 -1.49
CA LEU A 146 -5.00 8.69 -0.13
C LEU A 146 -3.93 7.68 0.29
N ILE A 147 -4.17 6.38 0.04
CA ILE A 147 -3.19 5.32 0.34
C ILE A 147 -1.92 5.54 -0.48
N GLY A 148 -2.01 5.91 -1.75
CA GLY A 148 -0.85 6.23 -2.58
C GLY A 148 -0.02 7.36 -2.01
N ASN A 149 -0.64 8.47 -1.64
CA ASN A 149 0.05 9.60 -1.02
C ASN A 149 0.72 9.20 0.31
N ILE A 150 0.07 8.36 1.12
CA ILE A 150 0.66 7.82 2.35
C ILE A 150 1.87 6.94 2.00
N CYS A 151 1.75 6.05 1.01
CA CYS A 151 2.85 5.21 0.57
C CYS A 151 4.05 6.06 0.12
N ASP A 152 3.84 7.05 -0.72
CA ASP A 152 4.91 7.92 -1.23
C ASP A 152 5.56 8.73 -0.09
N SER A 153 4.78 9.21 0.87
CA SER A 153 5.28 9.97 2.02
C SER A 153 6.08 9.08 2.99
N ILE A 154 5.64 7.83 3.20
CA ILE A 154 6.32 6.85 4.07
C ILE A 154 7.67 6.44 3.49
N PHE A 155 7.81 6.46 2.15
CA PHE A 155 9.01 5.99 1.45
C PHE A 155 10.07 7.06 1.24
N TYR A 156 9.92 8.26 1.79
CA TYR A 156 11.02 9.21 1.80
C TYR A 156 12.18 8.65 2.63
N ALA A 157 13.35 8.55 1.99
CA ALA A 157 14.57 8.11 2.68
C ALA A 157 14.95 9.17 3.71
N VAL A 158 14.88 8.83 4.98
CA VAL A 158 15.41 9.71 6.04
C VAL A 158 16.92 9.56 6.05
N ASP A 159 17.63 10.64 5.77
CA ASP A 159 19.08 10.69 5.91
C ASP A 159 19.44 10.81 7.39
N LYS A 160 20.07 9.76 7.92
CA LYS A 160 20.41 9.69 9.35
C LYS A 160 21.50 10.68 9.77
N GLU A 161 22.21 11.27 8.82
CA GLU A 161 23.31 12.19 9.12
C GLU A 161 22.82 13.64 9.31
N GLU A 162 21.68 14.02 8.71
CA GLU A 162 21.15 15.39 8.75
C GLU A 162 20.01 15.60 9.73
N ASP A 163 19.35 14.53 10.19
CA ASP A 163 18.19 14.66 11.08
C ASP A 163 18.35 13.74 12.31
N PRO A 164 18.15 14.24 13.51
CA PRO A 164 18.06 13.36 14.69
C PRO A 164 16.90 12.39 14.42
N ALA A 165 17.26 11.22 13.93
CA ALA A 165 16.40 10.20 13.30
C ALA A 165 15.16 9.78 14.13
N LEU A 166 15.09 10.21 15.37
CA LEU A 166 14.00 9.96 16.29
C LEU A 166 12.73 10.74 15.94
N GLU A 167 12.85 12.00 15.52
CA GLU A 167 11.68 12.85 15.26
C GLU A 167 11.01 12.48 13.93
N ALA A 168 11.80 12.16 12.90
CA ALA A 168 11.27 11.75 11.60
C ALA A 168 10.44 10.45 11.65
N TYR A 169 10.66 9.61 12.65
CA TYR A 169 9.93 8.36 12.83
C TYR A 169 8.70 8.46 13.74
N ILE A 170 8.47 9.59 14.41
CA ILE A 170 7.28 9.78 15.27
C ILE A 170 5.96 9.51 14.53
N PRO A 171 5.73 9.99 13.29
CA PRO A 171 4.48 9.72 12.57
C PRO A 171 4.27 8.23 12.31
N PHE A 172 5.34 7.50 11.98
CA PHE A 172 5.25 6.06 11.70
C PHE A 172 4.94 5.25 12.94
N ARG A 173 5.55 5.61 14.09
CA ARG A 173 5.27 4.99 15.38
C ARG A 173 3.84 5.29 15.85
N ALA A 174 3.35 6.50 15.64
CA ALA A 174 1.96 6.84 15.90
C ALA A 174 1.02 6.02 15.01
N PHE A 175 1.38 5.84 13.75
CA PHE A 175 0.59 5.06 12.78
C PHE A 175 0.60 3.57 13.13
N SER A 176 1.74 2.98 13.54
CA SER A 176 1.76 1.57 13.99
C SER A 176 0.87 1.35 15.21
N ARG A 177 0.89 2.26 16.20
CA ARG A 177 -0.03 2.21 17.35
C ARG A 177 -1.49 2.27 16.94
N TYR A 178 -1.82 3.14 15.97
CA TYR A 178 -3.16 3.21 15.39
C TYR A 178 -3.56 1.89 14.72
N LEU A 179 -2.68 1.29 13.92
CA LEU A 179 -2.94 0.02 13.25
C LEU A 179 -3.17 -1.11 14.25
N ILE A 180 -2.34 -1.22 15.29
CA ILE A 180 -2.49 -2.21 16.36
C ILE A 180 -3.84 -2.05 17.04
N ALA A 181 -4.24 -0.81 17.39
CA ALA A 181 -5.52 -0.52 18.02
C ALA A 181 -6.73 -0.91 17.13
N HIS A 182 -6.53 -0.98 15.80
CA HIS A 182 -7.55 -1.40 14.83
C HIS A 182 -7.42 -2.87 14.39
N GLY A 183 -6.64 -3.66 15.14
CA GLY A 183 -6.53 -5.11 14.93
C GLY A 183 -5.68 -5.52 13.73
N PHE A 184 -4.78 -4.65 13.26
CA PHE A 184 -3.75 -5.06 12.32
C PHE A 184 -2.57 -5.68 13.07
N GLY A 185 -2.01 -6.76 12.54
CA GLY A 185 -0.85 -7.45 13.07
C GLY A 185 0.46 -7.07 12.38
N GLY A 186 0.41 -6.22 11.35
CA GLY A 186 1.61 -5.76 10.66
C GLY A 186 1.34 -4.84 9.49
N VAL A 187 2.45 -4.40 8.88
CA VAL A 187 2.46 -3.53 7.71
C VAL A 187 3.48 -4.04 6.70
N ALA A 188 3.07 -4.16 5.44
CA ALA A 188 3.94 -4.44 4.31
C ALA A 188 4.22 -3.13 3.56
N TYR A 189 5.46 -2.92 3.11
CA TYR A 189 5.86 -1.67 2.43
C TYR A 189 7.07 -1.90 1.52
N ARG A 190 7.34 -0.94 0.63
CA ARG A 190 8.51 -0.97 -0.24
C ARG A 190 9.78 -0.62 0.54
N SER A 191 10.89 -1.27 0.19
CA SER A 191 12.20 -0.92 0.73
C SER A 191 12.72 0.37 0.10
N THR A 192 12.92 1.38 0.93
CA THR A 192 13.55 2.63 0.47
C THR A 192 15.03 2.43 0.13
N ARG A 193 15.69 1.46 0.78
CA ARG A 193 17.09 1.14 0.52
C ARG A 193 17.28 0.49 -0.84
N MET A 194 16.44 -0.48 -1.18
CA MET A 194 16.45 -1.08 -2.51
C MET A 194 16.16 -0.03 -3.60
N ALA A 195 15.23 0.90 -3.36
CA ALA A 195 14.93 1.97 -4.30
C ALA A 195 16.14 2.86 -4.59
N LEU A 196 17.01 3.13 -3.60
CA LEU A 196 18.26 3.86 -3.80
C LEU A 196 19.28 3.13 -4.70
N THR A 197 19.18 1.81 -4.80
CA THR A 197 20.00 1.00 -5.72
C THR A 197 19.35 0.83 -7.10
N GLY A 198 18.20 1.44 -7.35
CA GLY A 198 17.42 1.26 -8.58
C GLY A 198 16.66 -0.07 -8.65
N LEU A 199 16.60 -0.81 -7.54
CA LEU A 199 15.92 -2.11 -7.44
C LEU A 199 14.64 -1.98 -6.60
N GLN A 200 13.74 -2.92 -6.81
CA GLN A 200 12.52 -3.03 -6.00
C GLN A 200 12.72 -4.09 -4.91
N GLY A 201 12.30 -3.77 -3.69
CA GLY A 201 12.29 -4.69 -2.56
C GLY A 201 11.06 -4.45 -1.69
N LYS A 202 10.59 -5.49 -1.00
CA LYS A 202 9.42 -5.42 -0.12
C LYS A 202 9.79 -5.83 1.29
N CYS A 203 9.33 -5.04 2.24
CA CYS A 203 9.51 -5.25 3.67
C CYS A 203 8.16 -5.57 4.33
N LEU A 204 8.20 -6.36 5.38
CA LEU A 204 7.07 -6.67 6.23
C LEU A 204 7.50 -6.45 7.68
N THR A 205 6.78 -5.61 8.40
CA THR A 205 6.94 -5.48 9.84
C THR A 205 5.75 -6.12 10.54
N LEU A 206 5.99 -7.15 11.34
CA LEU A 206 4.99 -7.75 12.21
C LEU A 206 5.06 -7.10 13.59
N PHE A 207 3.92 -6.68 14.11
CA PHE A 207 3.80 -5.99 15.40
C PHE A 207 3.88 -6.94 16.59
N ASN A 208 3.69 -8.24 16.37
CA ASN A 208 3.93 -9.28 17.34
C ASN A 208 4.94 -10.29 16.78
N VAL A 209 6.06 -10.46 17.48
CA VAL A 209 7.12 -11.39 17.07
C VAL A 209 6.66 -12.86 17.09
N GLU A 210 5.61 -13.17 17.86
CA GLU A 210 5.03 -14.51 17.95
C GLU A 210 4.13 -14.88 16.76
N ASP A 211 3.83 -13.93 15.87
CA ASP A 211 3.02 -14.21 14.67
C ASP A 211 3.79 -14.98 13.58
N ALA A 212 5.10 -15.08 13.72
CA ALA A 212 5.94 -15.87 12.83
C ALA A 212 6.99 -16.67 13.61
N THR A 213 7.38 -17.80 13.05
CA THR A 213 8.50 -18.60 13.57
C THR A 213 9.50 -18.85 12.47
N TYR A 214 10.76 -18.98 12.85
CA TYR A 214 11.80 -19.34 11.90
C TYR A 214 11.61 -20.78 11.40
N VAL A 215 12.07 -21.07 10.19
CA VAL A 215 12.01 -22.40 9.60
C VAL A 215 13.33 -23.11 9.90
N GLU A 216 13.27 -24.16 10.71
CA GLU A 216 14.43 -24.96 11.09
C GLU A 216 15.14 -25.54 9.84
N GLY A 217 16.47 -25.52 9.83
CA GLY A 217 17.27 -25.97 8.70
C GLY A 217 17.32 -25.01 7.51
N GLU A 218 16.75 -23.81 7.63
CA GLU A 218 16.72 -22.79 6.56
C GLU A 218 17.53 -21.52 6.95
N MET A 219 18.56 -21.68 7.78
CA MET A 219 19.51 -20.61 8.07
C MET A 219 20.72 -20.72 7.12
N GLU A 220 20.98 -19.66 6.39
CA GLU A 220 22.09 -19.53 5.45
C GLU A 220 23.02 -18.42 5.91
N VAL A 221 24.33 -18.62 5.76
CA VAL A 221 25.35 -17.63 6.09
C VAL A 221 26.03 -17.16 4.81
N TYR A 222 26.12 -15.85 4.68
CA TYR A 222 26.74 -15.19 3.54
C TYR A 222 27.81 -14.22 4.02
N GLU A 223 28.85 -14.05 3.21
CA GLU A 223 29.77 -12.93 3.28
C GLU A 223 29.34 -11.91 2.23
N TYR A 224 29.00 -10.70 2.69
CA TYR A 224 28.46 -9.64 1.84
C TYR A 224 29.56 -8.85 1.17
N TYR A 225 29.36 -8.53 -0.11
CA TYR A 225 30.15 -7.59 -0.88
C TYR A 225 29.21 -6.71 -1.70
N LYS A 226 29.62 -5.47 -1.97
CA LYS A 226 28.82 -4.52 -2.74
C LYS A 226 28.41 -5.08 -4.12
N ASP A 227 29.29 -5.85 -4.72
CA ASP A 227 29.10 -6.44 -6.06
C ASP A 227 28.50 -7.87 -6.01
N GLY A 228 28.12 -8.36 -4.84
CA GLY A 228 27.52 -9.69 -4.69
C GLY A 228 27.71 -10.29 -3.30
N CYS A 229 27.29 -11.55 -3.14
CA CYS A 229 27.46 -12.26 -1.90
C CYS A 229 28.09 -13.62 -2.14
N LYS A 230 28.96 -14.03 -1.23
CA LYS A 230 29.54 -15.36 -1.23
C LYS A 230 28.80 -16.21 -0.20
N PHE A 231 28.14 -17.27 -0.65
CA PHE A 231 27.55 -18.26 0.23
C PHE A 231 28.66 -18.98 1.01
N ILE A 232 28.51 -19.09 2.33
CA ILE A 232 29.47 -19.78 3.21
C ILE A 232 28.95 -21.15 3.61
N LYS A 233 27.73 -21.21 4.20
CA LYS A 233 27.16 -22.46 4.71
C LYS A 233 25.65 -22.35 4.98
N LYS A 234 25.02 -23.51 5.08
CA LYS A 234 23.60 -23.66 5.51
C LYS A 234 23.56 -24.52 6.77
N TYR A 235 22.68 -24.20 7.69
CA TYR A 235 22.41 -24.97 8.92
C TYR A 235 21.02 -25.59 8.87
#